data_6c0a526ef23fd4631bbea9d4dc3365ba
#
_entry.id   6c0a526ef23fd4631bbea9d4dc3365ba
#
_cell.length_a   1.000
_cell.length_b   1.000
_cell.length_c   1.000
_cell.angle_alpha   90.00
_cell.angle_beta   90.00
_cell.angle_gamma   90.00
#
_symmetry.space_group_name_H-M   'P 1'
#
loop_
_entity.id
_entity.type
_entity.pdbx_description
1 polymer ?
#
loop_
_entity_poly.entity_id
_entity_poly.type
_entity_poly.pdbx_seq_one_letter_code
_entity_poly.pdbx_strand_id
1 'polypeptide(L)'
;MNANDLPKDIAQTAIQQDLMGAVRAIAQGPLAKRAQSIDQEGLYPQDLLQQLAAVGGMSAHLDQPGKPGDYKAAIAAMAEVGKVCGASAFMMWCQAVCGLYMQTSGNPVLTGERLQAHMQGQGLGGTGLSNPMKSFAQIENLLLKATPIEGGGYRVNGTLPWISNLAGDHYFGAIAAVMDGEQSAGREVMFMLKCDAPGVTLKECPKFSG
;
A
#
# COMPACT_ATOMS: atom_id res chain seq x y z
N MET A 1 -1.02 -6.40 -38.53
CA MET A 1 -0.91 -5.10 -37.83
C MET A 1 -0.29 -5.39 -36.48
N ASN A 2 0.94 -4.97 -36.26
CA ASN A 2 1.63 -5.22 -34.95
C ASN A 2 1.07 -4.25 -33.90
N ALA A 3 1.00 -4.68 -32.65
CA ALA A 3 0.52 -3.86 -31.53
C ALA A 3 1.29 -2.52 -31.38
N ASN A 4 2.51 -2.44 -31.94
CA ASN A 4 3.34 -1.23 -31.95
C ASN A 4 2.93 -0.17 -33.01
N ASP A 5 1.98 -0.49 -33.90
CA ASP A 5 1.56 0.40 -34.99
C ASP A 5 0.25 1.16 -34.66
N LEU A 6 -0.33 0.93 -33.48
CA LEU A 6 -1.54 1.64 -33.07
C LEU A 6 -1.19 3.03 -32.49
N PRO A 7 -2.01 4.06 -32.75
CA PRO A 7 -1.90 5.34 -32.06
C PRO A 7 -1.86 5.15 -30.55
N LYS A 8 -1.02 5.93 -29.86
CA LYS A 8 -0.78 5.77 -28.41
C LYS A 8 -2.07 5.74 -27.58
N ASP A 9 -3.05 6.53 -27.95
CA ASP A 9 -4.37 6.64 -27.30
C ASP A 9 -5.19 5.34 -27.45
N ILE A 10 -5.13 4.68 -28.64
CA ILE A 10 -5.83 3.41 -28.89
C ILE A 10 -5.14 2.27 -28.14
N ALA A 11 -3.81 2.24 -28.13
CA ALA A 11 -3.05 1.24 -27.38
C ALA A 11 -3.29 1.38 -25.87
N GLN A 12 -3.32 2.59 -25.35
CA GLN A 12 -3.59 2.86 -23.92
C GLN A 12 -5.02 2.49 -23.54
N THR A 13 -5.99 2.77 -24.41
CA THR A 13 -7.40 2.38 -24.21
C THR A 13 -7.56 0.86 -24.20
N ALA A 14 -6.89 0.13 -25.10
CA ALA A 14 -6.94 -1.33 -25.15
C ALA A 14 -6.32 -1.98 -23.90
N ILE A 15 -5.15 -1.48 -23.44
CA ILE A 15 -4.51 -1.95 -22.20
C ILE A 15 -5.39 -1.67 -20.99
N GLN A 16 -6.04 -0.52 -20.93
CA GLN A 16 -6.94 -0.16 -19.83
C GLN A 16 -8.20 -1.02 -19.83
N GLN A 17 -8.73 -1.38 -21.00
CA GLN A 17 -9.87 -2.30 -21.13
C GLN A 17 -9.51 -3.72 -20.67
N ASP A 18 -8.30 -4.20 -20.97
CA ASP A 18 -7.80 -5.50 -20.53
C ASP A 18 -7.62 -5.54 -19.00
N LEU A 19 -6.99 -4.52 -18.40
CA LEU A 19 -6.87 -4.37 -16.95
C LEU A 19 -8.24 -4.39 -16.25
N MET A 20 -9.20 -3.61 -16.76
CA MET A 20 -10.53 -3.52 -16.15
C MET A 20 -11.32 -4.82 -16.31
N GLY A 21 -11.14 -5.55 -17.41
CA GLY A 21 -11.72 -6.88 -17.62
C GLY A 21 -11.19 -7.89 -16.61
N ALA A 22 -9.88 -7.93 -16.41
CA ALA A 22 -9.23 -8.82 -15.44
C ALA A 22 -9.64 -8.51 -13.99
N VAL A 23 -9.62 -7.23 -13.59
CA VAL A 23 -10.06 -6.81 -12.25
C VAL A 23 -11.53 -7.18 -12.00
N ARG A 24 -12.39 -6.93 -12.97
CA ARG A 24 -13.82 -7.28 -12.88
C ARG A 24 -14.05 -8.77 -12.75
N ALA A 25 -13.32 -9.60 -13.48
CA ALA A 25 -13.41 -11.05 -13.38
C ALA A 25 -13.07 -11.56 -11.97
N ILE A 26 -12.02 -10.99 -11.36
CA ILE A 26 -11.64 -11.32 -9.96
C ILE A 26 -12.71 -10.82 -8.98
N ALA A 27 -13.17 -9.58 -9.15
CA ALA A 27 -14.14 -8.97 -8.24
C ALA A 27 -15.50 -9.69 -8.28
N GLN A 28 -16.08 -9.89 -9.45
CA GLN A 28 -17.41 -10.52 -9.62
C GLN A 28 -17.37 -12.04 -9.50
N GLY A 29 -16.20 -12.66 -9.59
CA GLY A 29 -16.00 -14.09 -9.46
C GLY A 29 -15.61 -14.51 -8.03
N PRO A 30 -14.31 -14.77 -7.78
CA PRO A 30 -13.87 -15.31 -6.49
C PRO A 30 -14.04 -14.34 -5.31
N LEU A 31 -13.93 -13.02 -5.50
CA LEU A 31 -14.12 -12.06 -4.41
C LEU A 31 -15.59 -11.98 -3.99
N ALA A 32 -16.53 -11.95 -4.92
CA ALA A 32 -17.95 -11.89 -4.59
C ALA A 32 -18.40 -13.09 -3.72
N LYS A 33 -17.80 -14.26 -3.94
CA LYS A 33 -18.08 -15.46 -3.14
C LYS A 33 -17.57 -15.38 -1.69
N ARG A 34 -16.60 -14.51 -1.43
CA ARG A 34 -15.97 -14.36 -0.11
C ARG A 34 -16.33 -13.04 0.59
N ALA A 35 -17.03 -12.13 -0.08
CA ALA A 35 -17.31 -10.81 0.43
C ALA A 35 -17.99 -10.84 1.82
N GLN A 36 -18.93 -11.75 2.03
CA GLN A 36 -19.60 -11.90 3.31
C GLN A 36 -18.63 -12.37 4.42
N SER A 37 -17.80 -13.38 4.17
CA SER A 37 -16.82 -13.86 5.16
C SER A 37 -15.73 -12.80 5.45
N ILE A 38 -15.35 -12.01 4.45
CA ILE A 38 -14.42 -10.89 4.67
C ILE A 38 -15.03 -9.86 5.62
N ASP A 39 -16.30 -9.52 5.42
CA ASP A 39 -16.98 -8.49 6.20
C ASP A 39 -17.34 -8.99 7.62
N GLN A 40 -17.98 -10.16 7.72
CA GLN A 40 -18.55 -10.63 8.99
C GLN A 40 -17.58 -11.43 9.86
N GLU A 41 -16.68 -12.20 9.22
CA GLU A 41 -15.76 -13.10 9.93
C GLU A 41 -14.34 -12.52 10.03
N GLY A 42 -14.04 -11.44 9.30
CA GLY A 42 -12.69 -10.85 9.24
C GLY A 42 -11.71 -11.68 8.42
N LEU A 43 -12.21 -12.48 7.46
CA LEU A 43 -11.34 -13.25 6.57
C LEU A 43 -10.41 -12.31 5.79
N TYR A 44 -9.09 -12.52 5.91
CA TYR A 44 -8.12 -11.77 5.13
C TYR A 44 -7.92 -12.41 3.75
N PRO A 45 -8.27 -11.74 2.63
CA PRO A 45 -8.25 -12.33 1.29
C PRO A 45 -6.89 -12.17 0.60
N GLN A 46 -5.80 -12.61 1.22
CA GLN A 46 -4.43 -12.42 0.73
C GLN A 46 -4.25 -12.90 -0.71
N ASP A 47 -4.75 -14.08 -1.03
CA ASP A 47 -4.65 -14.67 -2.36
C ASP A 47 -5.36 -13.84 -3.44
N LEU A 48 -6.49 -13.23 -3.10
CA LEU A 48 -7.23 -12.36 -4.02
C LEU A 48 -6.54 -11.00 -4.20
N LEU A 49 -5.96 -10.45 -3.13
CA LEU A 49 -5.14 -9.24 -3.23
C LEU A 49 -3.91 -9.47 -4.10
N GLN A 50 -3.26 -10.63 -3.98
CA GLN A 50 -2.14 -11.02 -4.84
C GLN A 50 -2.57 -11.17 -6.31
N GLN A 51 -3.72 -11.76 -6.59
CA GLN A 51 -4.28 -11.86 -7.94
C GLN A 51 -4.58 -10.48 -8.53
N LEU A 52 -5.18 -9.57 -7.75
CA LEU A 52 -5.44 -8.19 -8.17
C LEU A 52 -4.16 -7.41 -8.46
N ALA A 53 -3.10 -7.63 -7.66
CA ALA A 53 -1.79 -7.05 -7.92
C ALA A 53 -1.16 -7.62 -9.20
N ALA A 54 -1.19 -8.95 -9.39
CA ALA A 54 -0.60 -9.62 -10.55
C ALA A 54 -1.20 -9.16 -11.89
N VAL A 55 -2.47 -8.77 -11.91
CA VAL A 55 -3.10 -8.16 -13.10
C VAL A 55 -2.87 -6.64 -13.23
N GLY A 56 -2.10 -6.03 -12.33
CA GLY A 56 -1.78 -4.61 -12.33
C GLY A 56 -2.83 -3.71 -11.67
N GLY A 57 -3.86 -4.27 -11.05
CA GLY A 57 -4.96 -3.53 -10.41
C GLY A 57 -4.53 -2.63 -9.25
N MET A 58 -3.38 -2.92 -8.65
CA MET A 58 -2.84 -2.18 -7.51
C MET A 58 -1.62 -1.32 -7.85
N SER A 59 -1.15 -1.33 -9.09
CA SER A 59 0.07 -0.66 -9.51
C SER A 59 -0.08 0.22 -10.76
N ALA A 60 -1.29 0.36 -11.29
CA ALA A 60 -1.55 1.14 -12.50
C ALA A 60 -1.11 2.61 -12.40
N HIS A 61 -1.10 3.20 -11.19
CA HIS A 61 -0.67 4.57 -10.91
C HIS A 61 0.85 4.75 -10.83
N LEU A 62 1.61 3.65 -10.75
CA LEU A 62 3.06 3.69 -10.64
C LEU A 62 3.70 3.82 -12.03
N ASP A 63 4.74 4.66 -12.10
CA ASP A 63 5.53 4.78 -13.32
C ASP A 63 6.30 3.48 -13.60
N GLN A 64 6.35 3.10 -14.87
CA GLN A 64 7.14 1.99 -15.37
C GLN A 64 8.04 2.48 -16.50
N PRO A 65 9.12 1.80 -16.84
CA PRO A 65 9.97 2.19 -17.94
C PRO A 65 9.18 2.46 -19.24
N GLY A 66 9.20 3.69 -19.71
CA GLY A 66 8.48 4.11 -20.91
C GLY A 66 6.95 4.26 -20.78
N LYS A 67 6.40 4.07 -19.59
CA LYS A 67 4.95 4.18 -19.33
C LYS A 67 4.69 4.95 -18.04
N PRO A 68 4.17 6.18 -18.10
CA PRO A 68 3.77 6.93 -16.92
C PRO A 68 2.59 6.25 -16.21
N GLY A 69 2.49 6.46 -14.92
CA GLY A 69 1.40 5.94 -14.09
C GLY A 69 0.04 6.51 -14.50
N ASP A 70 -0.97 5.67 -14.45
CA ASP A 70 -2.37 6.01 -14.76
C ASP A 70 -3.23 5.95 -13.49
N TYR A 71 -3.36 7.09 -12.82
CA TYR A 71 -4.19 7.23 -11.62
C TYR A 71 -5.68 6.98 -11.90
N LYS A 72 -6.15 7.32 -13.10
CA LYS A 72 -7.54 7.09 -13.50
C LYS A 72 -7.84 5.58 -13.57
N ALA A 73 -6.93 4.81 -14.16
CA ALA A 73 -7.05 3.35 -14.20
C ALA A 73 -6.98 2.72 -12.81
N ALA A 74 -6.08 3.20 -11.93
CA ALA A 74 -5.98 2.72 -10.55
C ALA A 74 -7.26 2.97 -9.75
N ILE A 75 -7.82 4.19 -9.84
CA ILE A 75 -9.08 4.54 -9.17
C ILE A 75 -10.24 3.70 -9.71
N ALA A 76 -10.32 3.50 -11.03
CA ALA A 76 -11.35 2.68 -11.66
C ALA A 76 -11.26 1.22 -11.19
N ALA A 77 -10.05 0.64 -11.08
CA ALA A 77 -9.84 -0.71 -10.58
C ALA A 77 -10.31 -0.85 -9.12
N MET A 78 -9.96 0.10 -8.26
CA MET A 78 -10.44 0.12 -6.87
C MET A 78 -11.97 0.24 -6.78
N ALA A 79 -12.57 1.08 -7.64
CA ALA A 79 -14.01 1.26 -7.68
C ALA A 79 -14.74 -0.03 -8.11
N GLU A 80 -14.20 -0.80 -9.08
CA GLU A 80 -14.78 -2.10 -9.46
C GLU A 80 -14.76 -3.09 -8.30
N VAL A 81 -13.67 -3.17 -7.57
CA VAL A 81 -13.57 -4.03 -6.37
C VAL A 81 -14.49 -3.53 -5.27
N GLY A 82 -14.57 -2.21 -5.07
CA GLY A 82 -15.43 -1.58 -4.05
C GLY A 82 -16.93 -1.83 -4.23
N LYS A 83 -17.39 -2.06 -5.47
CA LYS A 83 -18.78 -2.49 -5.74
C LYS A 83 -19.13 -3.84 -5.12
N VAL A 84 -18.12 -4.67 -4.86
CA VAL A 84 -18.28 -6.02 -4.33
C VAL A 84 -17.88 -6.10 -2.87
N CYS A 85 -16.73 -5.50 -2.49
CA CYS A 85 -16.19 -5.54 -1.15
C CYS A 85 -15.40 -4.26 -0.84
N GLY A 86 -15.95 -3.40 0.02
CA GLY A 86 -15.31 -2.16 0.44
C GLY A 86 -14.00 -2.39 1.20
N ALA A 87 -13.95 -3.40 2.07
CA ALA A 87 -12.74 -3.76 2.81
C ALA A 87 -11.59 -4.15 1.87
N SER A 88 -11.87 -4.96 0.84
CA SER A 88 -10.86 -5.34 -0.16
C SER A 88 -10.38 -4.15 -1.00
N ALA A 89 -11.28 -3.25 -1.38
CA ALA A 89 -10.91 -2.00 -2.08
C ALA A 89 -10.02 -1.11 -1.21
N PHE A 90 -10.28 -1.03 0.09
CA PHE A 90 -9.44 -0.29 1.02
C PHE A 90 -8.05 -0.93 1.18
N MET A 91 -7.96 -2.25 1.24
CA MET A 91 -6.66 -2.95 1.25
C MET A 91 -5.89 -2.73 -0.06
N MET A 92 -6.58 -2.69 -1.22
CA MET A 92 -5.95 -2.28 -2.48
C MET A 92 -5.38 -0.86 -2.41
N TRP A 93 -6.10 0.07 -1.82
CA TRP A 93 -5.61 1.43 -1.61
C TRP A 93 -4.37 1.45 -0.73
N CYS A 94 -4.35 0.71 0.38
CA CYS A 94 -3.17 0.60 1.25
C CYS A 94 -1.95 0.09 0.49
N GLN A 95 -2.12 -0.95 -0.33
CA GLN A 95 -1.08 -1.51 -1.19
C GLN A 95 -0.59 -0.48 -2.20
N ALA A 96 -1.50 0.18 -2.91
CA ALA A 96 -1.17 1.18 -3.91
C ALA A 96 -0.37 2.36 -3.34
N VAL A 97 -0.79 2.90 -2.20
CA VAL A 97 -0.10 3.99 -1.51
C VAL A 97 1.29 3.54 -1.03
N CYS A 98 1.43 2.30 -0.56
CA CYS A 98 2.71 1.74 -0.16
C CYS A 98 3.70 1.67 -1.34
N GLY A 99 3.25 1.29 -2.53
CA GLY A 99 4.04 1.32 -3.77
C GLY A 99 4.49 2.74 -4.14
N LEU A 100 3.61 3.72 -3.96
CA LEU A 100 3.94 5.12 -4.21
C LEU A 100 5.05 5.63 -3.26
N TYR A 101 5.04 5.24 -1.98
CA TYR A 101 6.12 5.58 -1.05
C TYR A 101 7.46 5.01 -1.53
N MET A 102 7.47 3.77 -2.01
CA MET A 102 8.69 3.16 -2.55
C MET A 102 9.19 3.94 -3.77
N GLN A 103 8.32 4.18 -4.73
CA GLN A 103 8.69 4.84 -5.99
C GLN A 103 9.22 6.26 -5.77
N THR A 104 8.58 7.03 -4.88
CA THR A 104 8.93 8.43 -4.63
C THR A 104 10.06 8.62 -3.61
N SER A 105 10.51 7.55 -2.95
CA SER A 105 11.54 7.63 -1.90
C SER A 105 12.91 8.07 -2.38
N GLY A 106 13.21 7.89 -3.68
CA GLY A 106 14.56 8.06 -4.22
C GLY A 106 15.60 7.05 -3.70
N ASN A 107 15.17 6.05 -2.89
CA ASN A 107 16.05 5.03 -2.33
C ASN A 107 16.17 3.83 -3.27
N PRO A 108 17.36 3.53 -3.83
CA PRO A 108 17.55 2.42 -4.77
C PRO A 108 17.12 1.06 -4.22
N VAL A 109 17.22 0.85 -2.90
CA VAL A 109 16.79 -0.39 -2.24
C VAL A 109 15.27 -0.57 -2.33
N LEU A 110 14.51 0.51 -2.37
CA LEU A 110 13.05 0.48 -2.45
C LEU A 110 12.54 0.53 -3.89
N THR A 111 13.20 1.29 -4.77
CA THR A 111 12.74 1.53 -6.15
C THR A 111 13.10 0.42 -7.15
N GLY A 112 13.98 -0.52 -6.77
CA GLY A 112 14.44 -1.63 -7.60
C GLY A 112 13.54 -2.87 -7.52
N GLU A 113 14.16 -4.03 -7.26
CA GLU A 113 13.48 -5.34 -7.20
C GLU A 113 12.34 -5.37 -6.18
N ARG A 114 12.47 -4.64 -5.08
CA ARG A 114 11.44 -4.59 -4.05
C ARG A 114 10.14 -3.94 -4.55
N LEU A 115 10.25 -2.85 -5.32
CA LEU A 115 9.08 -2.24 -5.96
C LEU A 115 8.45 -3.18 -6.99
N GLN A 116 9.26 -3.88 -7.78
CA GLN A 116 8.76 -4.84 -8.76
C GLN A 116 8.01 -6.01 -8.08
N ALA A 117 8.57 -6.57 -7.02
CA ALA A 117 7.91 -7.61 -6.22
C ALA A 117 6.57 -7.11 -5.61
N HIS A 118 6.56 -5.87 -5.13
CA HIS A 118 5.35 -5.21 -4.63
C HIS A 118 4.27 -5.07 -5.70
N MET A 119 4.64 -4.60 -6.88
CA MET A 119 3.70 -4.43 -8.00
C MET A 119 3.08 -5.75 -8.46
N GLN A 120 3.80 -6.86 -8.30
CA GLN A 120 3.36 -8.21 -8.63
C GLN A 120 2.60 -8.92 -7.49
N GLY A 121 2.43 -8.27 -6.32
CA GLY A 121 1.77 -8.87 -5.17
C GLY A 121 2.59 -9.92 -4.43
N GLN A 122 3.90 -10.02 -4.70
CA GLN A 122 4.81 -10.92 -3.97
C GLN A 122 5.12 -10.43 -2.55
N GLY A 123 4.82 -9.17 -2.25
CA GLY A 123 4.84 -8.58 -0.94
C GLY A 123 3.66 -7.64 -0.78
N LEU A 124 2.88 -7.81 0.28
CA LEU A 124 1.79 -6.90 0.58
C LEU A 124 2.23 -5.86 1.61
N GLY A 125 1.63 -4.69 1.56
CA GLY A 125 2.04 -3.60 2.42
C GLY A 125 0.89 -2.69 2.83
N GLY A 126 1.11 -2.05 3.98
CA GLY A 126 0.20 -1.11 4.59
C GLY A 126 0.72 0.31 4.67
N THR A 127 -0.08 1.18 5.23
CA THR A 127 0.26 2.60 5.43
C THR A 127 0.01 3.03 6.86
N GLY A 128 1.06 3.51 7.53
CA GLY A 128 1.04 4.09 8.87
C GLY A 128 0.93 5.61 8.87
N LEU A 129 0.26 6.21 7.88
CA LEU A 129 0.18 7.66 7.73
C LEU A 129 -1.02 8.33 8.39
N SER A 130 -1.93 7.60 9.01
CA SER A 130 -3.08 8.21 9.72
C SER A 130 -2.61 9.22 10.79
N ASN A 131 -1.66 8.83 11.65
CA ASN A 131 -1.09 9.73 12.66
C ASN A 131 -0.26 10.86 12.05
N PRO A 132 0.68 10.62 11.10
CA PRO A 132 1.40 11.72 10.44
C PRO A 132 0.48 12.75 9.79
N MET A 133 -0.57 12.35 9.08
CA MET A 133 -1.51 13.28 8.45
C MET A 133 -2.22 14.15 9.48
N LYS A 134 -2.62 13.59 10.61
CA LYS A 134 -3.20 14.36 11.72
C LYS A 134 -2.17 15.28 12.37
N SER A 135 -0.92 14.84 12.48
CA SER A 135 0.15 15.66 13.02
C SER A 135 0.44 16.87 12.13
N PHE A 136 0.52 16.68 10.82
CA PHE A 136 0.69 17.79 9.87
C PHE A 136 -0.51 18.74 9.85
N ALA A 137 -1.70 18.24 10.13
CA ALA A 137 -2.90 19.06 10.33
C ALA A 137 -3.01 19.67 11.74
N GLN A 138 -1.99 19.51 12.61
CA GLN A 138 -1.94 20.02 13.98
C GLN A 138 -3.05 19.49 14.90
N ILE A 139 -3.58 18.30 14.61
CA ILE A 139 -4.62 17.64 15.40
C ILE A 139 -3.99 16.85 16.55
N GLU A 140 -2.86 16.18 16.31
CA GLU A 140 -2.12 15.38 17.30
C GLU A 140 -0.62 15.41 17.01
N ASN A 141 0.21 14.99 17.96
CA ASN A 141 1.64 14.85 17.76
C ASN A 141 2.00 13.54 17.05
N LEU A 142 3.19 13.47 16.42
CA LEU A 142 3.74 12.21 15.94
C LEU A 142 3.94 11.24 17.10
N LEU A 143 3.37 10.04 16.96
CA LEU A 143 3.42 8.98 17.96
C LEU A 143 4.73 8.17 17.92
N LEU A 144 5.37 8.10 16.75
CA LEU A 144 6.67 7.46 16.60
C LEU A 144 7.79 8.45 16.81
N LYS A 145 8.81 8.03 17.57
CA LYS A 145 10.03 8.79 17.86
C LYS A 145 11.24 8.04 17.32
N ALA A 146 12.06 8.71 16.52
CA ALA A 146 13.28 8.18 15.90
C ALA A 146 14.51 8.80 16.55
N THR A 147 15.23 8.05 17.37
CA THR A 147 16.48 8.48 18.00
C THR A 147 17.65 8.06 17.12
N PRO A 148 18.53 8.99 16.71
CA PRO A 148 19.74 8.63 15.97
C PRO A 148 20.61 7.65 16.76
N ILE A 149 21.28 6.73 16.05
CA ILE A 149 22.20 5.77 16.66
C ILE A 149 23.61 5.95 16.11
N GLU A 150 24.61 5.56 16.90
CA GLU A 150 26.01 5.55 16.47
C GLU A 150 26.18 4.64 15.24
N GLY A 151 26.97 5.06 14.29
CA GLY A 151 27.15 4.37 13.00
C GLY A 151 26.08 4.69 11.95
N GLY A 152 25.10 5.54 12.27
CA GLY A 152 24.04 5.98 11.38
C GLY A 152 22.73 5.19 11.53
N GLY A 153 21.66 5.77 11.01
CA GLY A 153 20.30 5.21 11.16
C GLY A 153 19.58 5.67 12.41
N TYR A 154 18.48 4.99 12.74
CA TYR A 154 17.59 5.38 13.83
C TYR A 154 17.05 4.18 14.60
N ARG A 155 16.89 4.35 15.90
CA ARG A 155 16.02 3.50 16.73
C ARG A 155 14.66 4.15 16.81
N VAL A 156 13.61 3.46 16.33
CA VAL A 156 12.25 3.97 16.34
C VAL A 156 11.46 3.31 17.48
N ASN A 157 10.76 4.13 18.27
CA ASN A 157 9.88 3.68 19.34
C ASN A 157 8.52 4.38 19.23
N GLY A 158 7.47 3.69 19.67
CA GLY A 158 6.10 4.20 19.72
C GLY A 158 5.09 3.17 19.25
N THR A 159 3.83 3.58 19.21
CA THR A 159 2.72 2.72 18.78
C THR A 159 1.83 3.48 17.82
N LEU A 160 1.49 2.87 16.69
CA LEU A 160 0.48 3.38 15.75
C LEU A 160 -0.80 2.58 15.93
N PRO A 161 -1.91 3.22 16.29
CA PRO A 161 -3.15 2.52 16.63
C PRO A 161 -3.86 1.89 15.42
N TRP A 162 -3.65 2.43 14.23
CA TRP A 162 -4.41 2.05 13.04
C TRP A 162 -3.49 1.93 11.83
N ILE A 163 -3.08 0.71 11.50
CA ILE A 163 -2.39 0.39 10.24
C ILE A 163 -3.14 -0.76 9.59
N SER A 164 -3.70 -0.51 8.42
CA SER A 164 -4.44 -1.52 7.68
C SER A 164 -3.53 -2.32 6.75
N ASN A 165 -4.00 -3.49 6.32
CA ASN A 165 -3.33 -4.41 5.41
C ASN A 165 -2.02 -4.96 5.95
N LEU A 166 -1.99 -5.36 7.24
CA LEU A 166 -0.82 -5.97 7.88
C LEU A 166 -1.03 -7.46 8.15
N ALA A 167 0.04 -8.22 7.94
CA ALA A 167 0.25 -9.59 8.40
C ALA A 167 1.74 -9.77 8.72
N GLY A 168 2.14 -10.92 9.23
CA GLY A 168 3.52 -11.15 9.70
C GLY A 168 4.59 -10.96 8.62
N ASP A 169 4.29 -11.31 7.37
CA ASP A 169 5.19 -11.21 6.22
C ASP A 169 5.05 -9.88 5.44
N HIS A 170 4.17 -9.00 5.87
CA HIS A 170 3.93 -7.71 5.24
C HIS A 170 4.94 -6.64 5.69
N TYR A 171 4.83 -5.46 5.10
CA TYR A 171 5.57 -4.27 5.49
C TYR A 171 4.67 -3.03 5.44
N PHE A 172 5.13 -1.94 6.02
CA PHE A 172 4.38 -0.68 6.02
C PHE A 172 5.30 0.53 5.98
N GLY A 173 4.80 1.61 5.41
CA GLY A 173 5.44 2.92 5.48
C GLY A 173 4.94 3.70 6.70
N ALA A 174 5.85 4.36 7.41
CA ALA A 174 5.51 5.21 8.55
C ALA A 174 6.45 6.41 8.65
N ILE A 175 6.05 7.42 9.44
CA ILE A 175 6.84 8.61 9.72
C ILE A 175 7.03 8.73 11.22
N ALA A 176 8.26 9.07 11.63
CA ALA A 176 8.62 9.33 13.01
C ALA A 176 9.27 10.70 13.17
N ALA A 177 9.03 11.38 14.29
CA ALA A 177 9.76 12.57 14.69
C ALA A 177 11.20 12.19 15.05
N VAL A 178 12.17 12.87 14.46
CA VAL A 178 13.58 12.73 14.86
C VAL A 178 13.80 13.44 16.19
N MET A 179 14.42 12.74 17.14
CA MET A 179 14.66 13.23 18.48
C MET A 179 16.10 13.75 18.65
N ASP A 180 16.24 14.84 19.42
CA ASP A 180 17.49 15.32 19.99
C ASP A 180 17.33 15.33 21.51
N GLY A 181 17.84 14.29 22.15
CA GLY A 181 17.49 13.99 23.55
C GLY A 181 15.99 13.72 23.72
N GLU A 182 15.34 14.46 24.60
CA GLU A 182 13.90 14.35 24.86
C GLU A 182 13.02 15.24 23.95
N GLN A 183 13.63 16.14 23.19
CA GLN A 183 12.92 17.09 22.34
C GLN A 183 12.91 16.65 20.88
N SER A 184 11.92 17.13 20.13
CA SER A 184 11.93 16.98 18.66
C SER A 184 13.01 17.85 18.04
N ALA A 185 13.77 17.28 17.12
CA ALA A 185 14.76 18.00 16.32
C ALA A 185 14.15 18.87 15.21
N GLY A 186 12.82 18.98 15.14
CA GLY A 186 12.11 19.75 14.11
C GLY A 186 12.17 19.14 12.72
N ARG A 187 12.46 17.85 12.63
CA ARG A 187 12.49 17.09 11.36
C ARG A 187 11.91 15.69 11.56
N GLU A 188 11.45 15.10 10.48
CA GLU A 188 10.89 13.76 10.45
C GLU A 188 11.74 12.81 9.58
N VAL A 189 11.57 11.53 9.81
CA VAL A 189 12.08 10.47 8.94
C VAL A 189 10.94 9.57 8.50
N MET A 190 10.82 9.34 7.19
CA MET A 190 9.95 8.32 6.64
C MET A 190 10.75 7.05 6.42
N PHE A 191 10.17 5.91 6.74
CA PHE A 191 10.82 4.61 6.62
C PHE A 191 9.82 3.53 6.22
N MET A 192 10.35 2.44 5.67
CA MET A 192 9.63 1.21 5.41
C MET A 192 10.10 0.14 6.39
N LEU A 193 9.17 -0.55 7.05
CA LEU A 193 9.46 -1.56 8.06
C LEU A 193 8.72 -2.86 7.74
N LYS A 194 9.40 -3.99 7.90
CA LYS A 194 8.76 -5.31 7.88
C LYS A 194 8.01 -5.56 9.19
N CYS A 195 6.86 -6.22 9.11
CA CYS A 195 6.05 -6.55 10.27
C CYS A 195 6.71 -7.62 11.17
N ASP A 196 7.58 -8.46 10.62
CA ASP A 196 8.37 -9.49 11.31
C ASP A 196 9.74 -8.98 11.79
N ALA A 197 10.03 -7.68 11.65
CA ALA A 197 11.31 -7.12 12.09
C ALA A 197 11.47 -7.21 13.62
N PRO A 198 12.69 -7.46 14.13
CA PRO A 198 12.94 -7.50 15.57
C PRO A 198 12.45 -6.23 16.28
N GLY A 199 11.65 -6.41 17.35
CA GLY A 199 11.08 -5.31 18.11
C GLY A 199 9.74 -4.79 17.58
N VAL A 200 9.22 -5.32 16.48
CA VAL A 200 7.86 -5.03 16.00
C VAL A 200 6.88 -6.01 16.63
N THR A 201 5.75 -5.49 17.11
CA THR A 201 4.64 -6.30 17.61
C THR A 201 3.35 -5.82 16.93
N LEU A 202 2.64 -6.73 16.28
CA LEU A 202 1.31 -6.50 15.74
C LEU A 202 0.26 -6.86 16.81
N LYS A 203 -0.77 -6.03 16.92
CA LYS A 203 -1.96 -6.32 17.71
C LYS A 203 -3.18 -6.19 16.82
N GLU A 204 -4.07 -7.16 16.89
CA GLU A 204 -5.34 -7.07 16.20
C GLU A 204 -6.15 -5.88 16.72
N CYS A 205 -6.79 -5.16 15.81
CA CYS A 205 -7.77 -4.16 16.16
C CYS A 205 -9.00 -4.83 16.77
N PRO A 206 -9.70 -4.17 17.73
CA PRO A 206 -10.98 -4.68 18.21
C PRO A 206 -11.94 -4.85 17.04
N LYS A 207 -12.72 -5.93 17.08
CA LYS A 207 -13.81 -6.11 16.11
C LYS A 207 -14.84 -5.00 16.34
N PHE A 208 -15.12 -4.26 15.29
CA PHE A 208 -16.24 -3.33 15.30
C PHE A 208 -17.48 -4.10 14.86
N SER A 209 -18.51 -4.10 15.71
CA SER A 209 -19.85 -4.45 15.28
C SER A 209 -20.42 -3.26 14.54
N GLY A 210 -20.49 -3.35 13.22
CA GLY A 210 -21.21 -2.41 12.38
C GLY A 210 -22.68 -2.79 12.27
#